data_4127d9f80a82e21b342b912d9fbe251b
#
_entry.id   4127d9f80a82e21b342b912d9fbe251b
#
_cell.length_a   1.000
_cell.length_b   1.000
_cell.length_c   1.000
_cell.angle_alpha   90.00
_cell.angle_beta   90.00
_cell.angle_gamma   90.00
#
_symmetry.space_group_name_H-M   'P 1'
#
loop_
_entity.id
_entity.type
_entity.pdbx_description
1 polymer ?
#
loop_
_entity_poly.entity_id
_entity_poly.type
_entity_poly.pdbx_seq_one_letter_code
_entity_poly.pdbx_strand_id
1 'polypeptide(L)'
;MPTYLTEGVILRRVDYGEADRVLTVLTREHGKIGVIARGVRKAGSRLAAHTDLFARSRMQLARGRGELDVLTQAEMVGLTAPLADARRAACAAVCAELADRVLESHHPDPETFDLVVDALRDCTDAARDPRAALVWLTRRMIDRLGYAPQLYDCASCATPLPETSAWFTAIAGGLLCDGCATSDAGVVECSVRVIKVLRVAAAGNAGLYRR
;
A
#
# COMPACT_ATOMS: atom_id res chain seq x y z
N MET A 1 13.60 -26.14 14.07
CA MET A 1 12.44 -25.36 13.55
C MET A 1 12.54 -25.36 12.04
N PRO A 2 11.47 -25.67 11.32
CA PRO A 2 11.51 -25.63 9.87
C PRO A 2 11.75 -24.19 9.41
N THR A 3 12.61 -24.01 8.42
CA THR A 3 12.92 -22.72 7.80
C THR A 3 12.36 -22.66 6.40
N TYR A 4 12.06 -21.44 5.94
CA TYR A 4 11.62 -21.18 4.59
C TYR A 4 12.20 -19.88 4.06
N LEU A 5 12.25 -19.74 2.75
CA LEU A 5 12.69 -18.53 2.04
C LEU A 5 11.47 -17.83 1.48
N THR A 6 11.46 -16.50 1.60
CA THR A 6 10.42 -15.66 0.99
C THR A 6 11.00 -14.30 0.65
N GLU A 7 10.41 -13.63 -0.32
CA GLU A 7 10.67 -12.22 -0.57
C GLU A 7 9.63 -11.38 0.18
N GLY A 8 10.09 -10.35 0.90
CA GLY A 8 9.20 -9.51 1.69
C GLY A 8 9.63 -8.05 1.74
N VAL A 9 8.65 -7.18 1.98
CA VAL A 9 8.82 -5.75 2.24
C VAL A 9 8.29 -5.40 3.62
N ILE A 10 9.04 -4.56 4.36
CA ILE A 10 8.67 -4.15 5.71
C ILE A 10 7.60 -3.07 5.65
N LEU A 11 6.39 -3.38 6.12
CA LEU A 11 5.30 -2.42 6.23
C LEU A 11 5.31 -1.65 7.55
N ARG A 12 5.67 -2.33 8.64
CA ARG A 12 5.72 -1.74 9.98
C ARG A 12 6.86 -2.36 10.79
N ARG A 13 7.45 -1.55 11.65
CA ARG A 13 8.44 -2.00 12.63
C ARG A 13 8.15 -1.41 14.00
N VAL A 14 8.38 -2.19 15.03
CA VAL A 14 8.27 -1.77 16.43
C VAL A 14 9.52 -2.28 17.18
N ASP A 15 10.19 -1.41 17.89
CA ASP A 15 11.29 -1.80 18.75
C ASP A 15 10.74 -2.62 19.93
N TYR A 16 11.38 -3.76 20.20
CA TYR A 16 10.94 -4.71 21.23
C TYR A 16 12.11 -5.10 22.13
N GLY A 17 11.90 -5.00 23.46
CA GLY A 17 12.97 -5.20 24.40
C GLY A 17 14.18 -4.29 24.17
N GLU A 18 15.37 -4.76 24.54
CA GLU A 18 16.60 -3.95 24.45
C GLU A 18 17.18 -3.91 23.03
N ALA A 19 17.07 -4.99 22.27
CA ALA A 19 17.82 -5.15 21.03
C ALA A 19 17.02 -5.72 19.84
N ASP A 20 15.78 -6.09 20.04
CA ASP A 20 14.96 -6.77 19.04
C ASP A 20 14.03 -5.80 18.32
N ARG A 21 13.47 -6.23 17.19
CA ARG A 21 12.37 -5.57 16.48
C ARG A 21 11.30 -6.58 16.13
N VAL A 22 10.05 -6.18 16.28
CA VAL A 22 8.89 -6.85 15.71
C VAL A 22 8.52 -6.14 14.42
N LEU A 23 8.36 -6.90 13.36
CA LEU A 23 8.11 -6.44 12.01
C LEU A 23 6.76 -6.97 11.52
N THR A 24 6.02 -6.14 10.80
CA THR A 24 4.97 -6.61 9.89
C THR A 24 5.56 -6.63 8.49
N VAL A 25 5.61 -7.80 7.89
CA VAL A 25 6.21 -8.03 6.59
C VAL A 25 5.15 -8.48 5.61
N LEU A 26 5.00 -7.77 4.50
CA LEU A 26 4.25 -8.28 3.36
C LEU A 26 5.17 -9.15 2.54
N THR A 27 4.80 -10.41 2.37
CA THR A 27 5.57 -11.39 1.60
C THR A 27 4.83 -11.81 0.35
N ARG A 28 5.59 -12.24 -0.66
CA ARG A 28 5.03 -12.67 -1.94
C ARG A 28 4.26 -13.99 -1.83
N GLU A 29 4.83 -14.96 -1.07
CA GLU A 29 4.35 -16.34 -1.02
C GLU A 29 3.49 -16.65 0.20
N HIS A 30 3.55 -15.83 1.25
CA HIS A 30 2.88 -16.13 2.54
C HIS A 30 1.94 -15.01 3.00
N GLY A 31 1.71 -13.97 2.16
CA GLY A 31 0.89 -12.82 2.53
C GLY A 31 1.55 -11.96 3.62
N LYS A 32 0.74 -11.29 4.42
CA LYS A 32 1.21 -10.46 5.53
C LYS A 32 1.51 -11.31 6.75
N ILE A 33 2.73 -11.24 7.28
CA ILE A 33 3.19 -12.03 8.43
C ILE A 33 3.86 -11.17 9.49
N GLY A 34 3.80 -11.63 10.73
CA GLY A 34 4.59 -11.09 11.84
C GLY A 34 5.95 -11.75 11.93
N VAL A 35 7.01 -10.97 12.09
CA VAL A 35 8.39 -11.46 12.17
C VAL A 35 9.12 -10.79 13.33
N ILE A 36 9.83 -11.57 14.15
CA ILE A 36 10.77 -11.03 15.14
C ILE A 36 12.20 -11.10 14.60
N ALA A 37 12.89 -9.96 14.66
CA ALA A 37 14.28 -9.84 14.30
C ALA A 37 15.12 -9.62 15.57
N ARG A 38 15.80 -10.64 16.02
CA ARG A 38 16.53 -10.64 17.31
C ARG A 38 17.88 -9.97 17.17
N GLY A 39 18.24 -9.15 18.17
CA GLY A 39 19.55 -8.50 18.26
C GLY A 39 19.84 -7.48 17.16
N VAL A 40 18.85 -7.07 16.38
CA VAL A 40 19.09 -6.19 15.21
C VAL A 40 19.46 -4.77 15.58
N ARG A 41 19.16 -4.33 16.81
CA ARG A 41 19.51 -3.00 17.32
C ARG A 41 20.90 -2.96 17.99
N LYS A 42 21.57 -4.11 18.12
CA LYS A 42 22.94 -4.15 18.59
C LYS A 42 23.89 -3.53 17.58
N ALA A 43 24.90 -2.81 18.05
CA ALA A 43 25.94 -2.25 17.19
C ALA A 43 26.57 -3.36 16.32
N GLY A 44 26.74 -3.10 15.01
CA GLY A 44 27.31 -4.05 14.07
C GLY A 44 26.37 -5.16 13.58
N SER A 45 25.08 -5.11 13.90
CA SER A 45 24.12 -6.10 13.38
C SER A 45 24.01 -6.04 11.86
N ARG A 46 24.32 -7.16 11.19
CA ARG A 46 24.20 -7.28 9.72
C ARG A 46 22.74 -7.23 9.24
N LEU A 47 21.79 -7.53 10.11
CA LEU A 47 20.37 -7.52 9.78
C LEU A 47 19.69 -6.16 9.97
N ALA A 48 20.36 -5.17 10.56
CA ALA A 48 19.76 -3.89 10.92
C ALA A 48 19.07 -3.20 9.74
N ALA A 49 19.78 -3.06 8.59
CA ALA A 49 19.25 -2.42 7.40
C ALA A 49 18.06 -3.17 6.77
N HIS A 50 18.01 -4.49 6.91
CA HIS A 50 16.92 -5.32 6.42
C HIS A 50 15.64 -5.22 7.24
N THR A 51 15.69 -4.56 8.40
CA THR A 51 14.54 -4.35 9.30
C THR A 51 14.04 -2.90 9.30
N ASP A 52 14.55 -2.08 8.41
CA ASP A 52 14.07 -0.71 8.25
C ASP A 52 12.78 -0.67 7.43
N LEU A 53 11.96 0.39 7.67
CA LEU A 53 10.71 0.57 6.94
C LEU A 53 10.98 0.59 5.44
N PHE A 54 10.12 -0.10 4.71
CA PHE A 54 10.15 -0.24 3.24
C PHE A 54 11.33 -1.04 2.68
N ALA A 55 12.24 -1.56 3.54
CA ALA A 55 13.30 -2.47 3.09
C ALA A 55 12.67 -3.70 2.42
N ARG A 56 13.10 -3.99 1.18
CA ARG A 56 12.70 -5.18 0.42
C ARG A 56 13.87 -6.16 0.41
N SER A 57 13.65 -7.32 0.97
CA SER A 57 14.70 -8.33 1.15
C SER A 57 14.20 -9.73 0.82
N ARG A 58 15.10 -10.57 0.33
CA ARG A 58 14.91 -12.02 0.37
C ARG A 58 15.28 -12.46 1.78
N MET A 59 14.35 -13.10 2.48
CA MET A 59 14.44 -13.43 3.89
C MET A 59 14.43 -14.93 4.10
N GLN A 60 15.30 -15.44 4.97
CA GLN A 60 15.18 -16.77 5.54
C GLN A 60 14.52 -16.64 6.91
N LEU A 61 13.39 -17.27 7.06
CA LEU A 61 12.57 -17.25 8.26
C LEU A 61 12.49 -18.64 8.88
N ALA A 62 12.60 -18.72 10.21
CA ALA A 62 12.31 -19.93 10.96
C ALA A 62 10.91 -19.82 11.57
N ARG A 63 10.09 -20.87 11.41
CA ARG A 63 8.74 -20.92 11.98
C ARG A 63 8.79 -20.74 13.49
N GLY A 64 8.08 -19.76 14.02
CA GLY A 64 7.93 -19.54 15.45
C GLY A 64 7.00 -20.58 16.11
N ARG A 65 6.98 -20.59 17.44
CA ARG A 65 5.98 -21.36 18.20
C ARG A 65 4.66 -20.62 18.39
N GLY A 66 4.62 -19.33 18.10
CA GLY A 66 3.46 -18.44 18.17
C GLY A 66 3.22 -17.75 16.85
N GLU A 67 2.69 -16.54 16.89
CA GLU A 67 2.32 -15.76 15.72
C GLU A 67 3.50 -15.10 14.98
N LEU A 68 4.69 -15.08 15.58
CA LEU A 68 5.87 -14.44 15.00
C LEU A 68 6.88 -15.48 14.51
N ASP A 69 7.23 -15.39 13.25
CA ASP A 69 8.38 -16.09 12.69
C ASP A 69 9.70 -15.37 13.03
N VAL A 70 10.82 -16.06 12.99
CA VAL A 70 12.12 -15.52 13.38
C VAL A 70 12.96 -15.24 12.13
N LEU A 71 13.41 -13.98 11.96
CA LEU A 71 14.35 -13.62 10.90
C LEU A 71 15.73 -14.20 11.22
N THR A 72 16.24 -15.09 10.36
CA THR A 72 17.55 -15.74 10.51
C THR A 72 18.60 -15.15 9.57
N GLN A 73 18.21 -14.87 8.32
CA GLN A 73 19.06 -14.27 7.30
C GLN A 73 18.22 -13.35 6.40
N ALA A 74 18.88 -12.34 5.81
CA ALA A 74 18.27 -11.49 4.82
C ALA A 74 19.32 -11.00 3.81
N GLU A 75 18.90 -10.90 2.55
CA GLU A 75 19.63 -10.34 1.45
C GLU A 75 18.82 -9.20 0.84
N MET A 76 19.42 -8.02 0.69
CA MET A 76 18.74 -6.86 0.13
C MET A 76 18.43 -7.06 -1.35
N VAL A 77 17.16 -6.86 -1.73
CA VAL A 77 16.71 -6.94 -3.12
C VAL A 77 16.41 -5.54 -3.67
N GLY A 78 16.08 -4.59 -2.81
CA GLY A 78 15.79 -3.21 -3.20
C GLY A 78 15.15 -2.38 -2.09
N LEU A 79 14.84 -1.12 -2.40
CA LEU A 79 14.18 -0.19 -1.49
C LEU A 79 14.92 -0.03 -0.16
N THR A 80 16.08 0.65 -0.21
CA THR A 80 16.84 1.01 0.99
C THR A 80 17.06 2.51 1.12
N ALA A 81 16.51 3.28 0.18
CA ALA A 81 16.75 4.70 0.22
C ALA A 81 16.13 5.29 1.48
N PRO A 82 16.91 5.89 2.38
CA PRO A 82 16.36 6.76 3.40
C PRO A 82 15.58 7.83 2.64
N LEU A 83 14.27 7.90 2.90
CA LEU A 83 13.44 8.93 2.31
C LEU A 83 13.79 10.24 3.01
N ALA A 84 14.84 10.92 2.54
CA ALA A 84 15.28 12.21 3.08
C ALA A 84 14.23 13.31 2.86
N ASP A 85 13.39 13.16 1.83
CA ASP A 85 12.26 14.05 1.56
C ASP A 85 11.05 13.62 2.39
N ALA A 86 10.61 14.51 3.28
CA ALA A 86 9.49 14.27 4.19
C ALA A 86 8.17 13.95 3.46
N ARG A 87 7.92 14.55 2.30
CA ARG A 87 6.71 14.27 1.49
C ARG A 87 6.75 12.85 0.94
N ARG A 88 7.89 12.42 0.42
CA ARG A 88 8.09 11.06 -0.08
C ARG A 88 7.95 10.03 1.04
N ALA A 89 8.57 10.32 2.18
CA ALA A 89 8.45 9.50 3.38
C ALA A 89 7.00 9.36 3.84
N ALA A 90 6.24 10.45 3.86
CA ALA A 90 4.84 10.44 4.23
C ALA A 90 3.99 9.63 3.25
N CYS A 91 4.17 9.79 1.94
CA CYS A 91 3.44 9.01 0.94
C CYS A 91 3.75 7.50 1.05
N ALA A 92 5.03 7.15 1.20
CA ALA A 92 5.42 5.75 1.39
C ALA A 92 4.85 5.16 2.70
N ALA A 93 4.83 5.94 3.78
CA ALA A 93 4.23 5.51 5.04
C ALA A 93 2.73 5.25 4.91
N VAL A 94 1.99 6.13 4.21
CA VAL A 94 0.55 5.92 3.95
C VAL A 94 0.33 4.70 3.05
N CYS A 95 1.17 4.48 2.03
CA CYS A 95 1.10 3.27 1.20
C CYS A 95 1.29 2.00 2.04
N ALA A 96 2.30 1.97 2.91
CA ALA A 96 2.57 0.82 3.77
C ALA A 96 1.47 0.62 4.83
N GLU A 97 0.97 1.70 5.44
CA GLU A 97 -0.13 1.63 6.40
C GLU A 97 -1.42 1.14 5.74
N LEU A 98 -1.74 1.59 4.53
CA LEU A 98 -2.88 1.12 3.78
C LEU A 98 -2.79 -0.40 3.56
N ALA A 99 -1.64 -0.89 3.11
CA ALA A 99 -1.41 -2.33 2.95
C ALA A 99 -1.51 -3.09 4.27
N ASP A 100 -0.92 -2.56 5.37
CA ASP A 100 -0.99 -3.21 6.68
C ASP A 100 -2.42 -3.31 7.21
N ARG A 101 -3.25 -2.28 7.01
CA ARG A 101 -4.63 -2.25 7.53
C ARG A 101 -5.62 -3.07 6.72
N VAL A 102 -5.42 -3.13 5.40
CA VAL A 102 -6.40 -3.67 4.47
C VAL A 102 -6.15 -5.15 4.17
N LEU A 103 -4.89 -5.57 4.11
CA LEU A 103 -4.56 -6.94 3.76
C LEU A 103 -4.71 -7.88 4.96
N GLU A 104 -5.29 -9.04 4.71
CA GLU A 104 -5.40 -10.11 5.71
C GLU A 104 -4.05 -10.79 5.95
N SER A 105 -3.85 -11.25 7.19
CA SER A 105 -2.66 -12.02 7.54
C SER A 105 -2.71 -13.43 6.94
N HIS A 106 -1.54 -13.92 6.51
CA HIS A 106 -1.39 -15.27 5.96
C HIS A 106 -2.22 -15.55 4.70
N HIS A 107 -2.64 -14.51 3.99
CA HIS A 107 -3.33 -14.63 2.71
C HIS A 107 -2.42 -14.14 1.58
N PRO A 108 -1.75 -15.04 0.83
CA PRO A 108 -0.84 -14.67 -0.24
C PRO A 108 -1.59 -14.10 -1.45
N ASP A 109 -1.13 -12.94 -1.91
CA ASP A 109 -1.58 -12.32 -3.15
C ASP A 109 -0.36 -11.68 -3.84
N PRO A 110 0.31 -12.42 -4.76
CA PRO A 110 1.50 -11.93 -5.45
C PRO A 110 1.26 -10.66 -6.25
N GLU A 111 0.08 -10.46 -6.82
CA GLU A 111 -0.23 -9.26 -7.58
C GLU A 111 -0.36 -8.04 -6.68
N THR A 112 -0.99 -8.19 -5.53
CA THR A 112 -1.05 -7.10 -4.53
C THR A 112 0.32 -6.84 -3.92
N PHE A 113 1.14 -7.87 -3.72
CA PHE A 113 2.55 -7.68 -3.32
C PHE A 113 3.30 -6.80 -4.31
N ASP A 114 3.24 -7.13 -5.61
CA ASP A 114 3.90 -6.35 -6.67
C ASP A 114 3.37 -4.92 -6.74
N LEU A 115 2.06 -4.72 -6.59
CA LEU A 115 1.42 -3.42 -6.56
C LEU A 115 1.96 -2.53 -5.43
N VAL A 116 2.07 -3.07 -4.21
CA VAL A 116 2.61 -2.36 -3.04
C VAL A 116 4.09 -2.03 -3.24
N VAL A 117 4.89 -2.99 -3.69
CA VAL A 117 6.32 -2.80 -3.96
C VAL A 117 6.55 -1.72 -5.03
N ASP A 118 5.76 -1.73 -6.10
CA ASP A 118 5.85 -0.73 -7.17
C ASP A 118 5.48 0.67 -6.66
N ALA A 119 4.44 0.79 -5.84
CA ALA A 119 4.04 2.06 -5.25
C ALA A 119 5.14 2.62 -4.31
N LEU A 120 5.72 1.78 -3.46
CA LEU A 120 6.82 2.17 -2.60
C LEU A 120 8.06 2.60 -3.40
N ARG A 121 8.39 1.89 -4.49
CA ARG A 121 9.47 2.27 -5.39
C ARG A 121 9.19 3.61 -6.06
N ASP A 122 7.97 3.84 -6.55
CA ASP A 122 7.59 5.11 -7.17
C ASP A 122 7.64 6.29 -6.17
N CYS A 123 7.36 6.03 -4.87
CA CYS A 123 7.56 7.03 -3.82
C CYS A 123 9.05 7.39 -3.63
N THR A 124 9.99 6.47 -3.88
CA THR A 124 11.43 6.71 -3.74
C THR A 124 12.07 7.33 -4.99
N ASP A 125 11.43 7.23 -6.15
CA ASP A 125 11.94 7.74 -7.41
C ASP A 125 11.83 9.27 -7.48
N ALA A 126 12.97 9.97 -7.53
CA ALA A 126 13.01 11.43 -7.59
C ALA A 126 12.32 12.03 -8.82
N ALA A 127 12.24 11.28 -9.92
CA ALA A 127 11.59 11.72 -11.15
C ALA A 127 10.06 11.65 -11.10
N ARG A 128 9.47 11.09 -10.03
CA ARG A 128 8.03 10.85 -9.90
C ARG A 128 7.41 11.67 -8.78
N ASP A 129 6.13 12.01 -8.94
CA ASP A 129 5.34 12.57 -7.84
C ASP A 129 4.88 11.43 -6.92
N PRO A 130 5.32 11.40 -5.65
CA PRO A 130 4.95 10.32 -4.73
C PRO A 130 3.44 10.28 -4.43
N ARG A 131 2.72 11.41 -4.63
CA ARG A 131 1.26 11.43 -4.47
C ARG A 131 0.56 10.63 -5.57
N ALA A 132 1.13 10.61 -6.77
CA ALA A 132 0.59 9.79 -7.86
C ALA A 132 0.68 8.29 -7.53
N ALA A 133 1.79 7.85 -6.93
CA ALA A 133 1.94 6.47 -6.46
C ALA A 133 0.89 6.11 -5.39
N LEU A 134 0.66 7.00 -4.42
CA LEU A 134 -0.36 6.82 -3.39
C LEU A 134 -1.77 6.71 -3.99
N VAL A 135 -2.16 7.65 -4.86
CA VAL A 135 -3.47 7.62 -5.52
C VAL A 135 -3.65 6.34 -6.35
N TRP A 136 -2.62 5.95 -7.09
CA TRP A 136 -2.63 4.72 -7.87
C TRP A 136 -2.82 3.49 -6.99
N LEU A 137 -2.00 3.32 -5.94
CA LEU A 137 -2.11 2.20 -5.02
C LEU A 137 -3.50 2.13 -4.39
N THR A 138 -3.97 3.26 -3.83
CA THR A 138 -5.29 3.32 -3.18
C THR A 138 -6.39 2.90 -4.14
N ARG A 139 -6.38 3.43 -5.35
CA ARG A 139 -7.38 3.11 -6.37
C ARG A 139 -7.36 1.63 -6.74
N ARG A 140 -6.17 1.06 -6.98
CA ARG A 140 -6.01 -0.35 -7.33
C ARG A 140 -6.42 -1.30 -6.20
N MET A 141 -6.11 -0.93 -4.96
CA MET A 141 -6.53 -1.73 -3.79
C MET A 141 -8.06 -1.72 -3.64
N ILE A 142 -8.72 -0.56 -3.79
CA ILE A 142 -10.18 -0.47 -3.75
C ILE A 142 -10.81 -1.36 -4.82
N ASP A 143 -10.25 -1.38 -6.06
CA ASP A 143 -10.72 -2.26 -7.13
C ASP A 143 -10.61 -3.74 -6.77
N ARG A 144 -9.45 -4.13 -6.26
CA ARG A 144 -9.19 -5.55 -5.89
C ARG A 144 -10.07 -6.03 -4.74
N LEU A 145 -10.45 -5.13 -3.85
CA LEU A 145 -11.38 -5.42 -2.74
C LEU A 145 -12.84 -5.45 -3.17
N GLY A 146 -13.15 -5.16 -4.44
CA GLY A 146 -14.52 -5.13 -4.95
C GLY A 146 -15.30 -3.85 -4.64
N TYR A 147 -14.62 -2.80 -4.18
CA TYR A 147 -15.22 -1.49 -3.88
C TYR A 147 -14.97 -0.44 -4.96
N ALA A 148 -14.83 -0.87 -6.22
CA ALA A 148 -14.61 0.04 -7.33
C ALA A 148 -15.72 1.10 -7.40
N PRO A 149 -15.42 2.41 -7.26
CA PRO A 149 -16.44 3.44 -7.29
C PRO A 149 -17.03 3.60 -8.70
N GLN A 150 -18.35 3.85 -8.74
CA GLN A 150 -19.03 4.23 -9.98
C GLN A 150 -18.61 5.64 -10.39
N LEU A 151 -18.03 5.78 -11.59
CA LEU A 151 -17.45 7.05 -12.04
C LEU A 151 -18.06 7.58 -13.34
N TYR A 152 -18.92 6.82 -14.00
CA TYR A 152 -19.52 7.17 -15.30
C TYR A 152 -21.00 7.46 -15.20
N ASP A 153 -21.71 6.72 -14.37
CA ASP A 153 -23.11 6.87 -14.11
C ASP A 153 -23.37 7.28 -12.66
N CYS A 154 -24.50 7.90 -12.41
CA CYS A 154 -24.91 8.24 -11.04
C CYS A 154 -25.05 6.96 -10.20
N ALA A 155 -24.34 6.86 -9.08
CA ALA A 155 -24.33 5.68 -8.22
C ALA A 155 -25.72 5.41 -7.56
N SER A 156 -26.63 6.40 -7.57
CA SER A 156 -27.98 6.28 -6.99
C SER A 156 -29.05 5.98 -8.05
N CYS A 157 -29.12 6.76 -9.14
CA CYS A 157 -30.19 6.63 -10.14
C CYS A 157 -29.73 6.05 -11.49
N ALA A 158 -28.47 5.67 -11.61
CA ALA A 158 -27.86 5.11 -12.83
C ALA A 158 -27.95 6.01 -14.09
N THR A 159 -28.28 7.29 -13.97
CA THR A 159 -28.25 8.22 -15.09
C THR A 159 -26.81 8.52 -15.49
N PRO A 160 -26.45 8.47 -16.79
CA PRO A 160 -25.14 8.86 -17.27
C PRO A 160 -24.73 10.26 -16.81
N LEU A 161 -23.52 10.41 -16.28
CA LEU A 161 -23.02 11.69 -15.80
C LEU A 161 -22.30 12.43 -16.95
N PRO A 162 -22.64 13.71 -17.18
CA PRO A 162 -21.95 14.54 -18.16
C PRO A 162 -20.49 14.76 -17.76
N GLU A 163 -19.65 15.21 -18.69
CA GLU A 163 -18.24 15.56 -18.40
C GLU A 163 -18.15 16.96 -17.73
N THR A 164 -18.90 17.13 -16.66
CA THR A 164 -18.93 18.33 -15.82
C THR A 164 -18.53 17.97 -14.38
N SER A 165 -18.59 18.94 -13.46
CA SER A 165 -18.50 18.63 -12.03
C SER A 165 -19.63 17.69 -11.61
N ALA A 166 -19.37 16.86 -10.63
CA ALA A 166 -20.33 15.95 -10.03
C ALA A 166 -20.05 15.81 -8.53
N TRP A 167 -20.91 15.13 -7.82
CA TRP A 167 -20.80 14.92 -6.38
C TRP A 167 -20.29 13.52 -6.09
N PHE A 168 -19.41 13.37 -5.13
CA PHE A 168 -18.91 12.07 -4.71
C PHE A 168 -19.37 11.75 -3.29
N THR A 169 -19.78 10.52 -3.05
CA THR A 169 -20.04 10.00 -1.72
C THR A 169 -19.53 8.56 -1.59
N ALA A 170 -18.85 8.28 -0.47
CA ALA A 170 -18.41 6.93 -0.14
C ALA A 170 -19.59 6.00 0.19
N ILE A 171 -20.71 6.56 0.67
CA ILE A 171 -21.91 5.79 1.07
C ILE A 171 -22.56 5.17 -0.16
N ALA A 172 -22.79 5.95 -1.23
CA ALA A 172 -23.32 5.41 -2.47
C ALA A 172 -22.25 4.70 -3.32
N GLY A 173 -20.96 4.82 -2.95
CA GLY A 173 -19.87 4.18 -3.63
C GLY A 173 -19.54 4.81 -5.00
N GLY A 174 -19.70 6.12 -5.18
CA GLY A 174 -19.39 6.75 -6.46
C GLY A 174 -19.86 8.18 -6.63
N LEU A 175 -19.94 8.58 -7.90
CA LEU A 175 -20.42 9.92 -8.30
C LEU A 175 -21.94 9.97 -8.31
N LEU A 176 -22.50 11.12 -7.95
CA LEU A 176 -23.91 11.43 -7.99
C LEU A 176 -24.20 12.60 -8.93
N CYS A 177 -25.38 12.59 -9.56
CA CYS A 177 -25.92 13.76 -10.23
C CYS A 177 -26.45 14.80 -9.22
N ASP A 178 -26.68 16.02 -9.67
CA ASP A 178 -27.16 17.12 -8.80
C ASP A 178 -28.45 16.75 -8.06
N GLY A 179 -29.38 16.05 -8.72
CA GLY A 179 -30.66 15.66 -8.13
C GLY A 179 -30.51 14.63 -6.99
N CYS A 180 -29.51 13.74 -7.04
CA CYS A 180 -29.27 12.74 -6.01
C CYS A 180 -28.35 13.23 -4.89
N ALA A 181 -27.51 14.24 -5.17
CA ALA A 181 -26.55 14.79 -4.21
C ALA A 181 -27.20 15.49 -3.02
N THR A 182 -28.41 16.03 -3.18
CA THR A 182 -29.11 16.80 -2.14
C THR A 182 -29.65 15.93 -0.99
N SER A 183 -29.75 14.62 -1.18
CA SER A 183 -30.33 13.67 -0.23
C SER A 183 -29.31 12.87 0.56
N ASP A 184 -28.02 13.01 0.30
CA ASP A 184 -26.97 12.17 0.90
C ASP A 184 -26.06 12.99 1.83
N ALA A 185 -25.70 12.41 2.98
CA ALA A 185 -24.78 13.02 3.93
C ALA A 185 -23.31 12.71 3.54
N GLY A 186 -22.43 13.69 3.71
CA GLY A 186 -21.00 13.48 3.42
C GLY A 186 -20.64 13.56 1.94
N VAL A 187 -21.47 14.24 1.15
CA VAL A 187 -21.23 14.48 -0.28
C VAL A 187 -20.14 15.54 -0.47
N VAL A 188 -19.23 15.26 -1.39
CA VAL A 188 -18.12 16.17 -1.74
C VAL A 188 -18.20 16.52 -3.21
N GLU A 189 -18.16 17.82 -3.54
CA GLU A 189 -18.10 18.27 -4.93
C GLU A 189 -16.76 17.86 -5.58
N CYS A 190 -16.84 17.18 -6.71
CA CYS A 190 -15.70 16.78 -7.51
C CYS A 190 -15.62 17.58 -8.81
N SER A 191 -14.55 18.36 -8.97
CA SER A 191 -14.31 19.04 -10.24
C SER A 191 -14.06 18.04 -11.38
N VAL A 192 -14.31 18.47 -12.61
CA VAL A 192 -14.01 17.71 -13.85
C VAL A 192 -12.59 17.15 -13.85
N ARG A 193 -11.63 17.95 -13.34
CA ARG A 193 -10.23 17.54 -13.27
C ARG A 193 -10.02 16.33 -12.35
N VAL A 194 -10.64 16.34 -11.18
CA VAL A 194 -10.59 15.22 -10.22
C VAL A 194 -11.24 13.97 -10.84
N ILE A 195 -12.41 14.12 -11.45
CA ILE A 195 -13.14 13.02 -12.08
C ILE A 195 -12.29 12.38 -13.20
N LYS A 196 -11.65 13.19 -14.06
CA LYS A 196 -10.75 12.70 -15.11
C LYS A 196 -9.58 11.91 -14.54
N VAL A 197 -8.95 12.40 -13.46
CA VAL A 197 -7.86 11.67 -12.77
C VAL A 197 -8.35 10.34 -12.23
N LEU A 198 -9.51 10.29 -11.59
CA LEU A 198 -10.09 9.06 -11.06
C LEU A 198 -10.43 8.06 -12.17
N ARG A 199 -10.99 8.52 -13.31
CA ARG A 199 -11.29 7.67 -14.47
C ARG A 199 -10.02 7.11 -15.12
N VAL A 200 -8.96 7.92 -15.24
CA VAL A 200 -7.65 7.45 -15.74
C VAL A 200 -7.07 6.40 -14.79
N ALA A 201 -7.17 6.61 -13.46
CA ALA A 201 -6.76 5.64 -12.48
C ALA A 201 -7.54 4.32 -12.59
N ALA A 202 -8.84 4.42 -12.84
CA ALA A 202 -9.72 3.26 -13.03
C ALA A 202 -9.38 2.45 -14.29
N ALA A 203 -8.96 3.12 -15.36
CA ALA A 203 -8.61 2.47 -16.62
C ALA A 203 -7.35 1.57 -16.55
N GLY A 204 -6.67 1.52 -15.42
CA GLY A 204 -5.57 0.59 -15.17
C GLY A 204 -4.26 0.91 -15.90
N ASN A 205 -4.16 2.06 -16.56
CA ASN A 205 -2.97 2.43 -17.31
C ASN A 205 -1.90 3.08 -16.41
N ALA A 206 -1.05 2.24 -15.78
CA ALA A 206 0.06 2.70 -14.96
C ALA A 206 1.00 3.69 -15.66
N GLY A 207 1.13 3.60 -16.99
CA GLY A 207 1.96 4.50 -17.79
C GLY A 207 1.50 5.96 -17.78
N LEU A 208 0.21 6.21 -17.59
CA LEU A 208 -0.34 7.58 -17.49
C LEU A 208 -0.08 8.23 -16.13
N TYR A 209 0.08 7.42 -15.07
CA TYR A 209 0.44 7.91 -13.73
C TYR A 209 1.93 8.15 -13.56
N ARG A 210 2.73 7.49 -14.37
CA ARG A 210 4.19 7.52 -14.30
C ARG A 210 4.82 8.64 -15.14
N ARG A 211 4.01 9.45 -15.82
CA ARG A 211 4.41 10.66 -16.56
C ARG A 211 4.05 11.91 -15.77
#